data_899157e6efc627ee3d91fdbed8f71570
#
_entry.id   899157e6efc627ee3d91fdbed8f71570
#
_cell.length_a   1.000
_cell.length_b   1.000
_cell.length_c   1.000
_cell.angle_alpha   90.00
_cell.angle_beta   90.00
_cell.angle_gamma   90.00
#
_symmetry.space_group_name_H-M   'P 1'
#
loop_
_entity.id
_entity.type
_entity.pdbx_description
1 polymer ?
#
loop_
_entity_poly.entity_id
_entity_poly.type
_entity_poly.pdbx_seq_one_letter_code
_entity_poly.pdbx_strand_id
1 'polypeptide(L)'
;SIRLSGLDPHPVVVVGYKKELVIKELGNKYIYVDQKEMLGTGHAVHMTEEILRDKTDNVIVLYGDIPFIDHQTIQNIFAEHFSSKSKMTMGKVKLKDFKDWRACFEHYYRVIRDESGKIIRTVEKKDATEEELKITEINPCFFCFDAKWLWEEIKNIKNENSQKEFYLPDLIALAVKENSLESIEI
;
A
#
# COMPACT_ATOMS: atom_id res chain seq x y z
N SER A 1 -15.65 -3.18 -1.67
CA SER A 1 -15.15 -2.15 -2.61
C SER A 1 -14.48 -2.76 -3.84
N ILE A 2 -13.46 -3.66 -3.71
CA ILE A 2 -12.72 -4.24 -4.86
C ILE A 2 -13.67 -4.92 -5.87
N ARG A 3 -14.56 -5.78 -5.40
CA ARG A 3 -15.53 -6.45 -6.29
C ARG A 3 -16.51 -5.48 -6.96
N LEU A 4 -16.85 -4.38 -6.30
CA LEU A 4 -17.73 -3.34 -6.86
C LEU A 4 -17.00 -2.44 -7.86
N SER A 5 -15.67 -2.36 -7.80
CA SER A 5 -14.87 -1.63 -8.80
C SER A 5 -14.89 -2.32 -10.18
N GLY A 6 -15.20 -3.62 -10.21
CA GLY A 6 -15.20 -4.43 -11.44
C GLY A 6 -13.80 -4.87 -11.89
N LEU A 7 -12.74 -4.52 -11.14
CA LEU A 7 -11.36 -4.84 -11.52
C LEU A 7 -10.98 -6.28 -11.21
N ASP A 8 -11.46 -6.83 -10.09
CA ASP A 8 -11.19 -8.22 -9.72
C ASP A 8 -12.41 -8.87 -9.05
N PRO A 9 -13.00 -9.92 -9.64
CA PRO A 9 -14.10 -10.67 -9.05
C PRO A 9 -13.68 -11.60 -7.91
N HIS A 10 -12.38 -11.98 -7.84
CA HIS A 10 -11.85 -12.95 -6.87
C HIS A 10 -10.57 -12.43 -6.20
N PRO A 11 -10.65 -11.34 -5.43
CA PRO A 11 -9.48 -10.75 -4.78
C PRO A 11 -8.75 -11.75 -3.88
N VAL A 12 -7.42 -11.62 -3.84
CA VAL A 12 -6.57 -12.37 -2.91
C VAL A 12 -6.60 -11.67 -1.55
N VAL A 13 -6.83 -12.41 -0.48
CA VAL A 13 -6.83 -11.92 0.89
C VAL A 13 -5.70 -12.60 1.66
N VAL A 14 -4.70 -11.82 2.05
CA VAL A 14 -3.65 -12.32 2.95
C VAL A 14 -4.18 -12.32 4.37
N VAL A 15 -4.10 -13.46 5.02
CA VAL A 15 -4.58 -13.68 6.38
C VAL A 15 -3.46 -14.22 7.27
N GLY A 16 -3.53 -13.91 8.57
CA GLY A 16 -2.54 -14.35 9.55
C GLY A 16 -3.19 -14.64 10.88
N TYR A 17 -2.89 -13.83 11.90
CA TYR A 17 -3.48 -14.00 13.23
C TYR A 17 -5.02 -14.04 13.18
N LYS A 18 -5.60 -15.05 13.82
CA LYS A 18 -7.05 -15.31 13.83
C LYS A 18 -7.68 -15.46 12.43
N LYS A 19 -6.94 -16.00 11.48
CA LYS A 19 -7.39 -16.18 10.08
C LYS A 19 -8.75 -16.87 9.95
N GLU A 20 -9.06 -17.81 10.85
CA GLU A 20 -10.32 -18.56 10.84
C GLU A 20 -11.53 -17.64 11.02
N LEU A 21 -11.40 -16.55 11.80
CA LEU A 21 -12.46 -15.57 11.98
C LEU A 21 -12.67 -14.74 10.70
N VAL A 22 -11.56 -14.32 10.08
CA VAL A 22 -11.62 -13.57 8.82
C VAL A 22 -12.23 -14.41 7.71
N ILE A 23 -11.77 -15.65 7.56
CA ILE A 23 -12.28 -16.58 6.54
C ILE A 23 -13.76 -16.89 6.78
N LYS A 24 -14.18 -17.09 8.03
CA LYS A 24 -15.58 -17.33 8.39
C LYS A 24 -16.47 -16.15 8.01
N GLU A 25 -16.01 -14.92 8.25
CA GLU A 25 -16.79 -13.71 7.95
C GLU A 25 -16.86 -13.41 6.47
N LEU A 26 -15.75 -13.52 5.75
CA LEU A 26 -15.67 -13.21 4.32
C LEU A 26 -16.20 -14.35 3.42
N GLY A 27 -16.20 -15.59 3.93
CA GLY A 27 -16.63 -16.80 3.19
C GLY A 27 -15.65 -17.20 2.09
N ASN A 28 -16.13 -18.02 1.15
CA ASN A 28 -15.31 -18.68 0.11
C ASN A 28 -15.28 -17.94 -1.25
N LYS A 29 -15.58 -16.66 -1.24
CA LYS A 29 -15.56 -15.82 -2.47
C LYS A 29 -14.19 -15.22 -2.78
N TYR A 30 -13.19 -15.52 -1.97
CA TYR A 30 -11.85 -14.96 -2.02
C TYR A 30 -10.80 -16.06 -2.10
N ILE A 31 -9.64 -15.73 -2.62
CA ILE A 31 -8.46 -16.59 -2.54
C ILE A 31 -7.70 -16.18 -1.28
N TYR A 32 -7.44 -17.14 -0.39
CA TYR A 32 -6.74 -16.87 0.87
C TYR A 32 -5.29 -17.30 0.80
N VAL A 33 -4.40 -16.42 1.28
CA VAL A 33 -2.97 -16.70 1.46
C VAL A 33 -2.64 -16.58 2.94
N ASP A 34 -2.05 -17.61 3.52
CA ASP A 34 -1.72 -17.68 4.94
C ASP A 34 -0.32 -17.11 5.21
N GLN A 35 -0.25 -15.91 5.77
CA GLN A 35 1.00 -15.34 6.28
C GLN A 35 1.30 -15.90 7.67
N LYS A 36 1.98 -17.04 7.73
CA LYS A 36 2.29 -17.74 8.99
C LYS A 36 3.18 -16.91 9.92
N GLU A 37 4.17 -16.23 9.38
CA GLU A 37 5.06 -15.33 10.10
C GLU A 37 4.74 -13.90 9.70
N MET A 38 4.29 -13.09 10.64
CA MET A 38 3.92 -11.69 10.40
C MET A 38 5.16 -10.81 10.37
N LEU A 39 5.88 -10.83 9.24
CA LEU A 39 7.12 -10.10 9.03
C LEU A 39 6.93 -8.73 8.34
N GLY A 40 5.72 -8.20 8.36
CA GLY A 40 5.37 -6.90 7.80
C GLY A 40 4.57 -6.96 6.51
N THR A 41 4.22 -5.79 6.00
CA THR A 41 3.29 -5.61 4.87
C THR A 41 3.90 -6.00 3.53
N GLY A 42 5.19 -5.77 3.32
CA GLY A 42 5.92 -6.24 2.15
C GLY A 42 5.97 -7.78 2.09
N HIS A 43 6.22 -8.42 3.23
CA HIS A 43 6.17 -9.89 3.32
C HIS A 43 4.77 -10.42 3.00
N ALA A 44 3.70 -9.77 3.49
CA ALA A 44 2.33 -10.16 3.18
C ALA A 44 2.05 -10.16 1.67
N VAL A 45 2.47 -9.11 0.98
CA VAL A 45 2.32 -9.02 -0.49
C VAL A 45 3.20 -10.05 -1.19
N HIS A 46 4.45 -10.24 -0.76
CA HIS A 46 5.35 -11.24 -1.35
C HIS A 46 4.77 -12.67 -1.28
N MET A 47 4.03 -13.02 -0.22
CA MET A 47 3.36 -14.32 -0.12
C MET A 47 2.33 -14.58 -1.22
N THR A 48 1.87 -13.54 -1.92
CA THR A 48 0.91 -13.68 -3.03
C THR A 48 1.57 -13.89 -4.39
N GLU A 49 2.89 -13.77 -4.48
CA GLU A 49 3.66 -13.86 -5.73
C GLU A 49 3.36 -15.15 -6.50
N GLU A 50 3.37 -16.30 -5.83
CA GLU A 50 3.13 -17.60 -6.47
C GLU A 50 1.73 -17.69 -7.12
N ILE A 51 0.76 -16.99 -6.55
CA ILE A 51 -0.62 -16.98 -7.05
C ILE A 51 -0.81 -15.99 -8.18
N LEU A 52 -0.16 -14.80 -8.11
CA LEU A 52 -0.41 -13.68 -9.01
C LEU A 52 0.63 -13.51 -10.12
N ARG A 53 1.86 -13.99 -9.93
CA ARG A 53 2.92 -13.89 -10.95
C ARG A 53 2.44 -14.52 -12.26
N ASP A 54 2.68 -13.83 -13.36
CA ASP A 54 2.32 -14.23 -14.74
C ASP A 54 0.80 -14.39 -14.99
N LYS A 55 -0.04 -13.94 -14.03
CA LYS A 55 -1.51 -13.99 -14.17
C LYS A 55 -2.16 -12.62 -14.20
N THR A 56 -1.42 -11.58 -13.88
CA THR A 56 -1.90 -10.19 -13.94
C THR A 56 -0.75 -9.26 -14.29
N ASP A 57 -1.07 -8.19 -15.01
CA ASP A 57 -0.11 -7.14 -15.37
C ASP A 57 0.01 -6.08 -14.28
N ASN A 58 -1.00 -5.94 -13.42
CA ASN A 58 -1.03 -4.95 -12.35
C ASN A 58 -1.54 -5.56 -11.05
N VAL A 59 -1.03 -5.06 -9.92
CA VAL A 59 -1.45 -5.48 -8.59
C VAL A 59 -1.89 -4.26 -7.78
N ILE A 60 -3.15 -4.25 -7.33
CA ILE A 60 -3.65 -3.25 -6.37
C ILE A 60 -3.54 -3.84 -4.97
N VAL A 61 -2.93 -3.09 -4.06
CA VAL A 61 -2.79 -3.46 -2.66
C VAL A 61 -3.60 -2.52 -1.78
N LEU A 62 -4.47 -3.12 -0.96
CA LEU A 62 -5.29 -2.45 0.03
C LEU A 62 -5.04 -3.07 1.40
N TYR A 63 -5.03 -2.23 2.44
CA TYR A 63 -4.93 -2.72 3.81
C TYR A 63 -6.32 -2.98 4.39
N GLY A 64 -6.47 -4.09 5.08
CA GLY A 64 -7.76 -4.55 5.60
C GLY A 64 -8.33 -3.72 6.75
N ASP A 65 -7.52 -2.89 7.38
CA ASP A 65 -7.88 -1.96 8.46
C ASP A 65 -8.32 -0.56 7.95
N ILE A 66 -8.45 -0.39 6.63
CA ILE A 66 -8.94 0.84 6.00
C ILE A 66 -10.31 0.58 5.35
N PRO A 67 -11.41 0.53 6.15
CA PRO A 67 -12.69 0.02 5.67
C PRO A 67 -13.46 0.98 4.75
N PHE A 68 -13.10 2.27 4.71
CA PHE A 68 -13.89 3.31 4.02
C PHE A 68 -13.41 3.63 2.60
N ILE A 69 -12.52 2.83 2.01
CA ILE A 69 -12.17 2.98 0.59
C ILE A 69 -13.35 2.54 -0.26
N ASP A 70 -13.87 3.45 -1.06
CA ASP A 70 -14.94 3.16 -2.00
C ASP A 70 -14.42 2.58 -3.32
N HIS A 71 -15.33 2.15 -4.17
CA HIS A 71 -14.99 1.54 -5.45
C HIS A 71 -14.47 2.57 -6.47
N GLN A 72 -14.91 3.82 -6.38
CA GLN A 72 -14.47 4.89 -7.27
C GLN A 72 -13.01 5.26 -7.03
N THR A 73 -12.59 5.34 -5.77
CA THR A 73 -11.18 5.55 -5.39
C THR A 73 -10.28 4.45 -5.95
N ILE A 74 -10.74 3.18 -5.89
CA ILE A 74 -10.01 2.05 -6.47
C ILE A 74 -9.90 2.17 -8.00
N GLN A 75 -10.97 2.55 -8.67
CA GLN A 75 -10.95 2.78 -10.13
C GLN A 75 -10.04 3.95 -10.51
N ASN A 76 -10.05 5.03 -9.75
CA ASN A 76 -9.24 6.21 -10.03
C ASN A 76 -7.74 5.92 -9.92
N ILE A 77 -7.30 5.20 -8.88
CA ILE A 77 -5.87 4.86 -8.76
C ILE A 77 -5.42 3.91 -9.86
N PHE A 78 -6.28 2.96 -10.26
CA PHE A 78 -5.98 2.06 -11.36
C PHE A 78 -5.90 2.82 -12.70
N ALA A 79 -6.84 3.73 -12.96
CA ALA A 79 -6.86 4.53 -14.18
C ALA A 79 -5.61 5.43 -14.29
N GLU A 80 -5.20 6.07 -13.18
CA GLU A 80 -3.97 6.87 -13.12
C GLU A 80 -2.73 6.01 -13.37
N HIS A 81 -2.64 4.87 -12.71
CA HIS A 81 -1.53 3.92 -12.90
C HIS A 81 -1.42 3.47 -14.36
N PHE A 82 -2.55 3.08 -14.95
CA PHE A 82 -2.60 2.62 -16.33
C PHE A 82 -2.23 3.71 -17.34
N SER A 83 -2.68 4.95 -17.11
CA SER A 83 -2.43 6.08 -18.02
C SER A 83 -0.99 6.58 -17.94
N SER A 84 -0.42 6.64 -16.75
CA SER A 84 0.96 7.10 -16.52
C SER A 84 2.02 6.09 -16.90
N LYS A 85 1.66 4.80 -16.98
CA LYS A 85 2.59 3.67 -17.18
C LYS A 85 3.70 3.63 -16.13
N SER A 86 3.41 4.13 -14.94
CA SER A 86 4.32 4.13 -13.81
C SER A 86 4.53 2.72 -13.25
N LYS A 87 5.64 2.48 -12.60
CA LYS A 87 5.90 1.20 -11.91
C LYS A 87 5.12 1.09 -10.61
N MET A 88 4.85 2.25 -9.99
CA MET A 88 4.09 2.35 -8.76
C MET A 88 3.23 3.62 -8.77
N THR A 89 1.98 3.49 -8.38
CA THR A 89 1.08 4.62 -8.10
C THR A 89 0.60 4.52 -6.65
N MET A 90 0.69 5.61 -5.90
CA MET A 90 0.25 5.66 -4.51
C MET A 90 -0.90 6.63 -4.28
N GLY A 91 -1.83 6.25 -3.40
CA GLY A 91 -2.79 7.19 -2.83
C GLY A 91 -2.13 8.11 -1.80
N LYS A 92 -2.53 9.37 -1.76
CA LYS A 92 -2.12 10.33 -0.73
C LYS A 92 -3.30 11.18 -0.29
N VAL A 93 -3.22 11.69 0.94
CA VAL A 93 -4.22 12.59 1.52
C VAL A 93 -3.50 13.77 2.15
N LYS A 94 -3.97 14.98 1.89
CA LYS A 94 -3.50 16.19 2.58
C LYS A 94 -4.51 16.60 3.65
N LEU A 95 -4.15 16.44 4.90
CA LEU A 95 -4.98 16.85 6.03
C LEU A 95 -4.67 18.30 6.42
N LYS A 96 -5.63 18.97 7.04
CA LYS A 96 -5.43 20.27 7.66
C LYS A 96 -4.56 20.18 8.90
N ASP A 97 -4.82 19.18 9.73
CA ASP A 97 -4.17 18.90 11.01
C ASP A 97 -4.54 17.48 11.47
N PHE A 98 -4.04 17.06 12.65
CA PHE A 98 -4.38 15.80 13.30
C PHE A 98 -5.25 16.02 14.55
N LYS A 99 -6.26 16.90 14.48
CA LYS A 99 -7.18 17.18 15.59
C LYS A 99 -8.54 16.54 15.37
N ASP A 100 -9.29 16.40 16.45
CA ASP A 100 -10.64 15.84 16.45
C ASP A 100 -10.68 14.46 15.77
N TRP A 101 -11.63 14.24 14.88
CA TRP A 101 -11.76 12.99 14.13
C TRP A 101 -10.53 12.66 13.24
N ARG A 102 -9.73 13.66 12.86
CA ARG A 102 -8.50 13.47 12.07
C ARG A 102 -7.34 12.89 12.89
N ALA A 103 -7.45 12.84 14.22
CA ALA A 103 -6.42 12.26 15.09
C ALA A 103 -6.16 10.76 14.78
N CYS A 104 -7.16 10.03 14.27
CA CYS A 104 -6.97 8.63 13.85
C CYS A 104 -5.96 8.47 12.71
N PHE A 105 -5.74 9.50 11.89
CA PHE A 105 -4.78 9.47 10.80
C PHE A 105 -3.34 9.80 11.23
N GLU A 106 -3.12 10.16 12.46
CA GLU A 106 -1.78 10.46 12.98
C GLU A 106 -0.80 9.28 12.91
N HIS A 107 -1.33 8.07 12.79
CA HIS A 107 -0.54 6.83 12.70
C HIS A 107 -0.12 6.46 11.29
N TYR A 108 -0.60 7.17 10.27
CA TYR A 108 -0.27 6.87 8.87
C TYR A 108 1.12 7.39 8.48
N TYR A 109 1.68 6.81 7.42
CA TYR A 109 2.96 7.22 6.85
C TYR A 109 2.94 8.68 6.42
N ARG A 110 4.02 9.44 6.70
CA ARG A 110 4.20 10.80 6.22
C ARG A 110 4.82 10.79 4.84
N VAL A 111 4.32 11.64 3.94
CA VAL A 111 4.88 11.83 2.61
C VAL A 111 5.97 12.89 2.68
N ILE A 112 7.20 12.50 2.38
CA ILE A 112 8.37 13.39 2.45
C ILE A 112 8.68 13.92 1.05
N ARG A 113 8.86 15.24 0.96
CA ARG A 113 9.19 15.93 -0.28
C ARG A 113 10.56 16.60 -0.16
N ASP A 114 11.25 16.75 -1.31
CA ASP A 114 12.43 17.59 -1.42
C ASP A 114 12.07 19.07 -1.56
N GLU A 115 13.08 19.94 -1.67
CA GLU A 115 12.92 21.38 -1.84
C GLU A 115 12.17 21.77 -3.12
N SER A 116 12.19 20.93 -4.14
CA SER A 116 11.46 21.13 -5.38
C SER A 116 9.96 20.73 -5.28
N GLY A 117 9.56 20.12 -4.16
CA GLY A 117 8.22 19.60 -3.93
C GLY A 117 7.99 18.18 -4.48
N LYS A 118 9.04 17.51 -4.99
CA LYS A 118 8.95 16.12 -5.46
C LYS A 118 8.92 15.15 -4.28
N ILE A 119 8.05 14.15 -4.33
CA ILE A 119 8.04 13.06 -3.34
C ILE A 119 9.36 12.29 -3.45
N ILE A 120 10.03 12.08 -2.31
CA ILE A 120 11.29 11.34 -2.23
C ILE A 120 11.17 10.03 -1.45
N ARG A 121 10.27 9.96 -0.49
CA ARG A 121 9.97 8.76 0.30
C ARG A 121 8.73 8.94 1.15
N THR A 122 8.31 7.89 1.80
CA THR A 122 7.42 7.97 2.97
C THR A 122 8.15 7.47 4.21
N VAL A 123 7.67 7.85 5.39
CA VAL A 123 8.22 7.39 6.67
C VAL A 123 7.09 6.96 7.60
N GLU A 124 7.28 5.82 8.23
CA GLU A 124 6.39 5.30 9.27
C GLU A 124 6.51 6.16 10.55
N LYS A 125 5.41 6.34 11.28
CA LYS A 125 5.38 7.20 12.49
C LYS A 125 6.48 6.86 13.50
N LYS A 126 6.77 5.57 13.70
CA LYS A 126 7.75 5.09 14.68
C LYS A 126 9.20 5.37 14.28
N ASP A 127 9.44 5.60 13.00
CA ASP A 127 10.77 5.87 12.42
C ASP A 127 10.93 7.34 12.02
N ALA A 128 9.87 8.16 12.18
CA ALA A 128 9.84 9.57 11.81
C ALA A 128 10.51 10.47 12.87
N THR A 129 11.21 11.50 12.41
CA THR A 129 11.71 12.58 13.27
C THR A 129 10.56 13.48 13.76
N GLU A 130 10.80 14.30 14.78
CA GLU A 130 9.81 15.25 15.29
C GLU A 130 9.34 16.25 14.23
N GLU A 131 10.18 16.64 13.30
CA GLU A 131 9.81 17.52 12.20
C GLU A 131 8.94 16.80 11.17
N GLU A 132 9.26 15.56 10.84
CA GLU A 132 8.48 14.75 9.92
C GLU A 132 7.08 14.43 10.49
N LEU A 133 6.96 14.26 11.79
CA LEU A 133 5.66 14.06 12.46
C LEU A 133 4.70 15.25 12.28
N LYS A 134 5.20 16.46 12.03
CA LYS A 134 4.39 17.67 11.77
C LYS A 134 3.78 17.69 10.36
N ILE A 135 4.29 16.85 9.46
CA ILE A 135 3.79 16.77 8.07
C ILE A 135 2.39 16.21 8.08
N THR A 136 1.46 16.90 7.43
CA THR A 136 0.04 16.50 7.35
C THR A 136 -0.34 15.84 6.04
N GLU A 137 0.62 15.65 5.13
CA GLU A 137 0.44 14.84 3.94
C GLU A 137 0.79 13.40 4.27
N ILE A 138 -0.19 12.52 4.11
CA ILE A 138 -0.10 11.12 4.52
C ILE A 138 -0.28 10.17 3.35
N ASN A 139 0.31 8.99 3.46
CA ASN A 139 0.02 7.85 2.61
C ASN A 139 -0.79 6.83 3.41
N PRO A 140 -2.03 6.52 3.00
CA PRO A 140 -2.88 5.54 3.66
C PRO A 140 -2.58 4.10 3.21
N CYS A 141 -1.41 3.84 2.65
CA CYS A 141 -0.98 2.52 2.18
C CYS A 141 -1.91 1.92 1.12
N PHE A 142 -2.21 2.74 0.14
CA PHE A 142 -3.05 2.42 -0.99
C PHE A 142 -2.22 2.51 -2.27
N PHE A 143 -2.04 1.37 -2.96
CA PHE A 143 -1.05 1.25 -4.02
C PHE A 143 -1.58 0.50 -5.24
N CYS A 144 -1.09 0.89 -6.43
CA CYS A 144 -1.13 0.10 -7.63
C CYS A 144 0.28 -0.09 -8.16
N PHE A 145 0.62 -1.28 -8.60
CA PHE A 145 1.96 -1.66 -9.07
C PHE A 145 1.89 -2.31 -10.45
N ASP A 146 2.90 -2.07 -11.29
CA ASP A 146 3.28 -2.98 -12.36
C ASP A 146 3.70 -4.32 -11.72
N ALA A 147 3.04 -5.41 -12.08
CA ALA A 147 3.24 -6.68 -11.41
C ALA A 147 4.67 -7.23 -11.57
N LYS A 148 5.25 -7.08 -12.76
CA LYS A 148 6.61 -7.57 -13.01
C LYS A 148 7.62 -6.83 -12.13
N TRP A 149 7.54 -5.51 -12.09
CA TRP A 149 8.39 -4.68 -11.25
C TRP A 149 8.20 -5.00 -9.77
N LEU A 150 6.96 -5.15 -9.32
CA LEU A 150 6.66 -5.51 -7.93
C LEU A 150 7.38 -6.79 -7.51
N TRP A 151 7.29 -7.86 -8.33
CA TRP A 151 7.89 -9.15 -7.99
C TRP A 151 9.42 -9.16 -8.07
N GLU A 152 10.02 -8.24 -8.84
CA GLU A 152 11.46 -8.04 -8.89
C GLU A 152 11.94 -7.28 -7.65
N GLU A 153 11.26 -6.19 -7.27
CA GLU A 153 11.73 -5.26 -6.24
C GLU A 153 11.29 -5.62 -4.81
N ILE A 154 10.19 -6.32 -4.62
CA ILE A 154 9.72 -6.69 -3.29
C ILE A 154 10.73 -7.54 -2.50
N LYS A 155 11.59 -8.27 -3.19
CA LYS A 155 12.67 -9.07 -2.62
C LYS A 155 13.84 -8.23 -2.10
N ASN A 156 13.92 -6.97 -2.52
CA ASN A 156 14.97 -6.03 -2.18
C ASN A 156 14.63 -5.18 -0.95
N ILE A 157 13.37 -5.24 -0.46
CA ILE A 157 12.96 -4.55 0.76
C ILE A 157 13.79 -5.06 1.95
N LYS A 158 14.25 -4.12 2.78
CA LYS A 158 15.00 -4.43 4.01
C LYS A 158 14.08 -4.34 5.23
N ASN A 159 14.47 -4.99 6.30
CA ASN A 159 13.79 -4.89 7.60
C ASN A 159 14.64 -4.11 8.62
N GLU A 160 15.43 -3.15 8.14
CA GLU A 160 16.31 -2.30 8.93
C GLU A 160 15.56 -1.08 9.48
N ASN A 161 14.44 -1.31 10.17
CA ASN A 161 13.58 -0.32 10.79
C ASN A 161 13.29 -0.68 12.25
N SER A 162 12.60 0.19 12.98
CA SER A 162 12.34 0.03 14.41
C SER A 162 11.55 -1.24 14.74
N GLN A 163 10.73 -1.73 13.83
CA GLN A 163 9.90 -2.92 14.00
C GLN A 163 10.55 -4.21 13.45
N LYS A 164 11.65 -4.10 12.70
CA LYS A 164 12.32 -5.18 11.97
C LYS A 164 11.37 -5.92 11.01
N GLU A 165 10.50 -5.17 10.37
CA GLU A 165 9.50 -5.64 9.42
C GLU A 165 9.83 -5.18 7.99
N PHE A 166 9.40 -5.96 7.01
CA PHE A 166 9.48 -5.60 5.59
C PHE A 166 8.31 -4.65 5.26
N TYR A 167 8.56 -3.36 5.17
CA TYR A 167 7.54 -2.36 4.87
C TYR A 167 7.30 -2.24 3.36
N LEU A 168 6.10 -2.52 2.90
CA LEU A 168 5.74 -2.33 1.49
C LEU A 168 5.97 -0.89 1.00
N PRO A 169 5.68 0.17 1.79
CA PRO A 169 5.96 1.54 1.41
C PRO A 169 7.44 1.88 1.11
N ASP A 170 8.40 1.04 1.49
CA ASP A 170 9.80 1.25 1.13
C ASP A 170 10.05 1.16 -0.38
N LEU A 171 9.17 0.49 -1.12
CA LEU A 171 9.17 0.49 -2.59
C LEU A 171 8.98 1.89 -3.20
N ILE A 172 8.40 2.85 -2.47
CA ILE A 172 8.24 4.24 -2.91
C ILE A 172 9.61 4.85 -3.23
N ALA A 173 10.60 4.65 -2.36
CA ALA A 173 11.95 5.19 -2.58
C ALA A 173 12.61 4.60 -3.83
N LEU A 174 12.36 3.33 -4.13
CA LEU A 174 12.85 2.68 -5.36
C LEU A 174 12.16 3.25 -6.60
N ALA A 175 10.84 3.37 -6.59
CA ALA A 175 10.08 3.94 -7.69
C ALA A 175 10.45 5.42 -7.95
N VAL A 176 10.73 6.19 -6.90
CA VAL A 176 11.24 7.56 -7.01
C VAL A 176 12.60 7.60 -7.69
N LYS A 177 13.53 6.73 -7.30
CA LYS A 177 14.88 6.63 -7.88
C LYS A 177 14.83 6.32 -9.37
N GLU A 178 13.85 5.54 -9.80
CA GLU A 178 13.63 5.17 -11.20
C GLU A 178 12.79 6.19 -11.98
N ASN A 179 12.37 7.30 -11.36
CA ASN A 179 11.41 8.27 -11.91
C ASN A 179 10.11 7.61 -12.40
N SER A 180 9.62 6.63 -11.66
CA SER A 180 8.48 5.80 -12.02
C SER A 180 7.43 5.70 -10.90
N LEU A 181 7.40 6.70 -10.01
CA LEU A 181 6.35 6.89 -9.02
C LEU A 181 5.32 7.89 -9.52
N GLU A 182 4.05 7.52 -9.45
CA GLU A 182 2.91 8.42 -9.57
C GLU A 182 2.14 8.52 -8.26
N SER A 183 1.37 9.60 -8.07
CA SER A 183 0.56 9.77 -6.87
C SER A 183 -0.75 10.47 -7.17
N ILE A 184 -1.81 9.97 -6.58
CA ILE A 184 -3.15 10.55 -6.70
C ILE A 184 -3.67 10.99 -5.32
N GLU A 185 -4.33 12.13 -5.27
CA GLU A 185 -5.06 12.57 -4.08
C GLU A 185 -6.40 11.85 -4.00
N ILE A 186 -6.71 11.28 -2.83
CA ILE A 186 -7.91 10.47 -2.58
C ILE A 186 -8.73 11.01 -1.41
#